data_a0d605902be484bee7f9028d9bb3f70b
#
_entry.id   a0d605902be484bee7f9028d9bb3f70b
#
_cell.length_a   1.000
_cell.length_b   1.000
_cell.length_c   1.000
_cell.angle_alpha   90.00
_cell.angle_beta   90.00
_cell.angle_gamma   90.00
#
_symmetry.space_group_name_H-M   'P 1'
#
loop_
_entity.id
_entity.type
_entity.pdbx_description
1 polymer ?
#
loop_
_entity_poly.entity_id
_entity_poly.type
_entity_poly.pdbx_seq_one_letter_code
_entity_poly.pdbx_strand_id
1 'polypeptide(L)'
;MSGGGLLVAGTTSDAGKSVVTAGICRWLVRQGVKVAPFKGQNMSLNSFVTREGAEIGRAQAMQAQAARVEPSALMNPVLLKPGSDRSSQVVLMGKPVGELSARGFFGESGPAVKPLSGAVSPGKALHGGRQAALLDTVVGCLEELRGSYDAVICEGAGSPAEINLRRTDIVNMGIARAARLPVLVVGDIDRGGVFASFFGTTALLAPEDQELLTGYLVNKFRGDVSLLEPGLDMLKDLTGRATYGVLPFQHGLGIDEEDGLRVSLRGSVRESQTTAPVGEDVLRVAVCAVPLMSNFTDVDALAAEPGVVVRFVDRAEELVDADLVVVPGTRGTVKALQWLRERGLADALARRAAEGRPVLGICGGFQVLGERIEDDVESRAGAVDGLGLLPVRVRFEREKTLARPVGEALGELVEGYEIHHGVAEITGGEAFLDGCRVGSVWGTHWHGSLEADGFRRAFLREVAAAAGRRFVPSPDTSFGALREEQLDRLGDLIEEHADTDALWRLIESGAPSGLPFIPPGAPA
;
A
#
# COMPACT_ATOMS: atom_id res chain seq x y z
N MET A 1 19.72 -24.17 -9.29
CA MET A 1 20.39 -22.91 -8.89
C MET A 1 19.31 -22.02 -8.30
N SER A 2 19.53 -21.35 -7.20
CA SER A 2 18.57 -20.37 -6.66
C SER A 2 18.49 -19.19 -7.63
N GLY A 3 17.29 -18.65 -7.86
CA GLY A 3 17.07 -17.48 -8.71
C GLY A 3 17.88 -16.26 -8.27
N GLY A 4 18.13 -15.34 -9.21
CA GLY A 4 18.79 -14.08 -8.96
C GLY A 4 18.01 -13.19 -7.98
N GLY A 5 18.61 -12.09 -7.52
CA GLY A 5 17.91 -11.16 -6.65
C GLY A 5 18.57 -9.79 -6.55
N LEU A 6 17.76 -8.79 -6.23
CA LEU A 6 18.18 -7.40 -6.02
C LEU A 6 17.37 -6.79 -4.88
N LEU A 7 18.01 -6.05 -3.98
CA LEU A 7 17.30 -5.23 -2.99
C LEU A 7 17.29 -3.77 -3.44
N VAL A 8 16.10 -3.21 -3.60
CA VAL A 8 15.84 -1.79 -3.86
C VAL A 8 15.62 -1.10 -2.52
N ALA A 9 16.66 -0.43 -2.00
CA ALA A 9 16.58 0.40 -0.81
C ALA A 9 16.36 1.87 -1.17
N GLY A 10 16.09 2.73 -0.20
CA GLY A 10 15.90 4.16 -0.43
C GLY A 10 16.70 5.00 0.54
N THR A 11 17.03 6.23 0.18
CA THR A 11 17.59 7.20 1.12
C THR A 11 16.57 7.65 2.17
N THR A 12 15.27 7.55 1.83
CA THR A 12 14.13 7.93 2.68
C THR A 12 12.91 7.06 2.36
N SER A 13 11.83 7.18 3.16
CA SER A 13 10.57 6.47 2.91
C SER A 13 9.99 6.77 1.52
N ASP A 14 9.89 8.03 1.10
CA ASP A 14 9.25 8.44 -0.16
C ASP A 14 10.19 8.53 -1.36
N ALA A 15 11.34 7.90 -1.32
CA ALA A 15 12.32 7.95 -2.42
C ALA A 15 11.80 7.33 -3.72
N GLY A 16 10.71 6.54 -3.68
CA GLY A 16 10.09 5.88 -4.82
C GLY A 16 10.51 4.43 -5.01
N LYS A 17 10.93 3.75 -3.93
CA LYS A 17 11.29 2.33 -3.94
C LYS A 17 10.22 1.45 -4.59
N SER A 18 8.95 1.62 -4.20
CA SER A 18 7.84 0.80 -4.69
C SER A 18 7.62 0.96 -6.20
N VAL A 19 7.74 2.18 -6.71
CA VAL A 19 7.67 2.50 -8.15
C VAL A 19 8.82 1.83 -8.91
N VAL A 20 10.05 1.97 -8.40
CA VAL A 20 11.26 1.37 -9.01
C VAL A 20 11.16 -0.16 -8.97
N THR A 21 10.75 -0.74 -7.86
CA THR A 21 10.56 -2.19 -7.73
C THR A 21 9.52 -2.72 -8.71
N ALA A 22 8.36 -2.06 -8.82
CA ALA A 22 7.32 -2.42 -9.80
C ALA A 22 7.82 -2.27 -11.24
N GLY A 23 8.54 -1.19 -11.55
CA GLY A 23 9.13 -0.96 -12.86
C GLY A 23 10.15 -2.04 -13.24
N ILE A 24 11.06 -2.41 -12.33
CA ILE A 24 12.03 -3.50 -12.56
C ILE A 24 11.30 -4.83 -12.77
N CYS A 25 10.27 -5.14 -11.96
CA CYS A 25 9.46 -6.35 -12.15
C CYS A 25 8.78 -6.37 -13.53
N ARG A 26 8.17 -5.25 -13.95
CA ARG A 26 7.49 -5.14 -15.25
C ARG A 26 8.48 -5.25 -16.42
N TRP A 27 9.62 -4.59 -16.33
CA TRP A 27 10.69 -4.70 -17.32
C TRP A 27 11.17 -6.15 -17.46
N LEU A 28 11.49 -6.84 -16.35
CA LEU A 28 11.95 -8.24 -16.36
C LEU A 28 10.93 -9.18 -17.00
N VAL A 29 9.64 -9.02 -16.69
CA VAL A 29 8.56 -9.81 -17.31
C VAL A 29 8.55 -9.65 -18.84
N ARG A 30 8.77 -8.42 -19.35
CA ARG A 30 8.85 -8.14 -20.78
C ARG A 30 10.03 -8.81 -21.43
N GLN A 31 11.13 -9.03 -20.68
CA GLN A 31 12.29 -9.82 -21.13
C GLN A 31 12.09 -11.34 -21.02
N GLY A 32 10.89 -11.80 -20.61
CA GLY A 32 10.57 -13.22 -20.44
C GLY A 32 11.08 -13.84 -19.14
N VAL A 33 11.54 -13.04 -18.19
CA VAL A 33 12.04 -13.50 -16.88
C VAL A 33 10.85 -13.75 -15.95
N LYS A 34 10.81 -14.92 -15.32
CA LYS A 34 9.83 -15.23 -14.27
C LYS A 34 10.27 -14.58 -12.96
N VAL A 35 9.68 -13.42 -12.64
CA VAL A 35 10.07 -12.59 -11.50
C VAL A 35 8.98 -12.56 -10.42
N ALA A 36 9.38 -12.44 -9.15
CA ALA A 36 8.48 -12.15 -8.04
C ALA A 36 8.96 -10.90 -7.27
N PRO A 37 8.05 -10.04 -6.80
CA PRO A 37 8.36 -9.01 -5.83
C PRO A 37 8.47 -9.60 -4.42
N PHE A 38 9.20 -8.92 -3.54
CA PHE A 38 9.33 -9.29 -2.14
C PHE A 38 9.53 -8.06 -1.25
N LYS A 39 8.84 -8.00 -0.12
CA LYS A 39 9.11 -7.03 0.94
C LYS A 39 9.01 -7.72 2.29
N GLY A 40 10.14 -7.94 2.94
CA GLY A 40 10.22 -8.70 4.19
C GLY A 40 9.31 -8.18 5.28
N GLN A 41 9.25 -6.85 5.43
CA GLN A 41 8.34 -6.16 6.33
C GLN A 41 7.74 -4.94 5.63
N ASN A 42 6.42 -4.78 5.73
CA ASN A 42 5.74 -3.57 5.32
C ASN A 42 5.03 -2.91 6.52
N MET A 43 4.86 -1.58 6.48
CA MET A 43 4.04 -0.84 7.44
C MET A 43 3.00 -0.04 6.64
N SER A 44 1.76 -0.51 6.60
CA SER A 44 0.69 0.12 5.82
C SER A 44 -0.69 -0.18 6.40
N LEU A 45 -1.62 0.76 6.25
CA LEU A 45 -3.05 0.55 6.48
C LEU A 45 -3.75 0.00 5.22
N ASN A 46 -3.11 0.16 4.04
CA ASN A 46 -3.64 -0.36 2.79
C ASN A 46 -3.19 -1.82 2.62
N SER A 47 -4.13 -2.71 2.58
CA SER A 47 -3.88 -4.14 2.44
C SER A 47 -4.79 -4.78 1.40
N PHE A 48 -4.42 -5.98 1.00
CA PHE A 48 -5.09 -6.79 0.00
C PHE A 48 -5.21 -8.22 0.51
N VAL A 49 -6.20 -8.97 0.06
CA VAL A 49 -6.38 -10.38 0.40
C VAL A 49 -5.99 -11.25 -0.79
N THR A 50 -5.05 -12.15 -0.58
CA THR A 50 -4.63 -13.14 -1.57
C THR A 50 -5.70 -14.22 -1.77
N ARG A 51 -5.57 -15.05 -2.82
CA ARG A 51 -6.52 -16.16 -3.04
C ARG A 51 -6.52 -17.21 -1.95
N GLU A 52 -5.39 -17.37 -1.27
CA GLU A 52 -5.28 -18.26 -0.11
C GLU A 52 -5.86 -17.67 1.19
N GLY A 53 -6.46 -16.46 1.15
CA GLY A 53 -7.02 -15.79 2.31
C GLY A 53 -5.95 -15.24 3.25
N ALA A 54 -4.85 -14.75 2.72
CA ALA A 54 -3.77 -14.08 3.44
C ALA A 54 -3.82 -12.56 3.23
N GLU A 55 -3.58 -11.79 4.29
CA GLU A 55 -3.49 -10.33 4.21
C GLU A 55 -2.05 -9.89 3.92
N ILE A 56 -1.84 -9.12 2.86
CA ILE A 56 -0.56 -8.52 2.48
C ILE A 56 -0.71 -7.01 2.24
N GLY A 57 0.39 -6.29 2.16
CA GLY A 57 0.40 -4.87 1.78
C GLY A 57 -0.10 -4.66 0.34
N ARG A 58 -0.91 -3.63 0.10
CA ARG A 58 -1.46 -3.31 -1.22
C ARG A 58 -0.35 -3.05 -2.25
N ALA A 59 0.75 -2.41 -1.84
CA ALA A 59 1.91 -2.18 -2.71
C ALA A 59 2.50 -3.48 -3.25
N GLN A 60 2.57 -4.56 -2.44
CA GLN A 60 3.07 -5.85 -2.89
C GLN A 60 2.09 -6.58 -3.81
N ALA A 61 0.78 -6.38 -3.63
CA ALA A 61 -0.21 -6.85 -4.59
C ALA A 61 -0.07 -6.15 -5.95
N MET A 62 0.16 -4.83 -5.97
CA MET A 62 0.45 -4.05 -7.17
C MET A 62 1.76 -4.51 -7.84
N GLN A 63 2.82 -4.76 -7.08
CA GLN A 63 4.08 -5.27 -7.59
C GLN A 63 3.95 -6.69 -8.16
N ALA A 64 3.11 -7.54 -7.55
CA ALA A 64 2.78 -8.86 -8.09
C ALA A 64 2.04 -8.72 -9.43
N GLN A 65 1.11 -7.77 -9.55
CA GLN A 65 0.47 -7.43 -10.83
C GLN A 65 1.50 -6.92 -11.86
N ALA A 66 2.45 -6.08 -11.47
CA ALA A 66 3.56 -5.66 -12.32
C ALA A 66 4.39 -6.85 -12.81
N ALA A 67 4.63 -7.82 -11.95
CA ALA A 67 5.33 -9.07 -12.24
C ALA A 67 4.45 -10.11 -12.98
N ARG A 68 3.16 -9.83 -13.22
CA ARG A 68 2.17 -10.76 -13.81
C ARG A 68 2.07 -12.08 -13.07
N VAL A 69 2.15 -12.06 -11.75
CA VAL A 69 2.03 -13.23 -10.88
C VAL A 69 0.94 -13.02 -9.84
N GLU A 70 0.35 -14.12 -9.37
CA GLU A 70 -0.64 -14.06 -8.29
C GLU A 70 0.05 -13.66 -6.97
N PRO A 71 -0.46 -12.66 -6.24
CA PRO A 71 0.10 -12.26 -4.96
C PRO A 71 -0.06 -13.37 -3.91
N SER A 72 0.96 -13.56 -3.08
CA SER A 72 0.99 -14.55 -2.00
C SER A 72 1.56 -13.98 -0.71
N ALA A 73 1.29 -14.65 0.42
CA ALA A 73 1.84 -14.29 1.73
C ALA A 73 3.38 -14.31 1.76
N LEU A 74 4.01 -15.13 0.92
CA LEU A 74 5.47 -15.19 0.80
C LEU A 74 6.07 -13.85 0.36
N MET A 75 5.35 -13.06 -0.45
CA MET A 75 5.84 -11.78 -0.98
C MET A 75 5.85 -10.66 0.07
N ASN A 76 5.06 -10.80 1.15
CA ASN A 76 5.05 -9.86 2.28
C ASN A 76 4.79 -10.59 3.61
N PRO A 77 5.78 -11.32 4.15
CA PRO A 77 5.59 -12.16 5.33
C PRO A 77 5.25 -11.39 6.60
N VAL A 78 5.69 -10.13 6.74
CA VAL A 78 5.41 -9.30 7.92
C VAL A 78 4.73 -8.00 7.47
N LEU A 79 3.49 -7.78 7.93
CA LEU A 79 2.77 -6.52 7.73
C LEU A 79 2.44 -5.90 9.10
N LEU A 80 2.84 -4.66 9.29
CA LEU A 80 2.51 -3.85 10.48
C LEU A 80 1.39 -2.89 10.12
N LYS A 81 0.29 -2.94 10.85
CA LYS A 81 -0.84 -2.01 10.68
C LYS A 81 -0.90 -1.06 11.87
N PRO A 82 -0.54 0.22 11.69
CA PRO A 82 -0.60 1.20 12.77
C PRO A 82 -2.01 1.29 13.38
N GLY A 83 -2.12 1.19 14.69
CA GLY A 83 -3.38 1.38 15.44
C GLY A 83 -3.36 2.69 16.23
N SER A 84 -2.15 3.15 16.58
CA SER A 84 -1.89 4.42 17.25
C SER A 84 -0.42 4.81 17.00
N ASP A 85 -0.01 5.98 17.50
CA ASP A 85 1.40 6.42 17.45
C ASP A 85 2.35 5.47 18.20
N ARG A 86 1.83 4.54 19.00
CA ARG A 86 2.63 3.68 19.89
C ARG A 86 2.40 2.19 19.71
N SER A 87 1.41 1.77 18.92
CA SER A 87 1.08 0.36 18.73
C SER A 87 0.71 0.04 17.29
N SER A 88 1.07 -1.16 16.85
CA SER A 88 0.70 -1.71 15.55
C SER A 88 0.20 -3.14 15.71
N GLN A 89 -0.81 -3.51 14.94
CA GLN A 89 -1.18 -4.90 14.75
C GLN A 89 -0.11 -5.56 13.88
N VAL A 90 0.36 -6.71 14.29
CA VAL A 90 1.30 -7.52 13.51
C VAL A 90 0.51 -8.59 12.76
N VAL A 91 0.70 -8.61 11.46
CA VAL A 91 0.23 -9.68 10.57
C VAL A 91 1.46 -10.47 10.13
N LEU A 92 1.47 -11.77 10.41
CA LEU A 92 2.55 -12.68 10.05
C LEU A 92 2.01 -13.74 9.08
N MET A 93 2.65 -13.87 7.93
CA MET A 93 2.19 -14.80 6.88
C MET A 93 0.70 -14.63 6.58
N GLY A 94 0.27 -13.38 6.48
CA GLY A 94 -1.11 -13.01 6.17
C GLY A 94 -2.13 -13.19 7.29
N LYS A 95 -1.72 -13.59 8.50
CA LYS A 95 -2.64 -13.77 9.64
C LYS A 95 -2.28 -12.82 10.79
N PRO A 96 -3.28 -12.18 11.44
CA PRO A 96 -3.04 -11.34 12.60
C PRO A 96 -2.55 -12.19 13.78
N VAL A 97 -1.41 -11.80 14.38
CA VAL A 97 -0.81 -12.52 15.51
C VAL A 97 -0.84 -11.72 16.82
N GLY A 98 -1.31 -10.49 16.79
CA GLY A 98 -1.48 -9.64 17.96
C GLY A 98 -1.08 -8.19 17.75
N GLU A 99 -1.17 -7.39 18.80
CA GLU A 99 -0.73 -6.00 18.83
C GLU A 99 0.60 -5.88 19.59
N LEU A 100 1.51 -5.09 19.06
CA LEU A 100 2.79 -4.78 19.68
C LEU A 100 3.02 -3.26 19.68
N SER A 101 3.60 -2.77 20.79
CA SER A 101 4.18 -1.43 20.79
C SER A 101 5.45 -1.40 19.95
N ALA A 102 5.86 -0.20 19.47
CA ALA A 102 7.12 -0.03 18.77
C ALA A 102 8.31 -0.58 19.60
N ARG A 103 8.35 -0.31 20.91
CA ARG A 103 9.35 -0.90 21.82
C ARG A 103 9.23 -2.42 21.91
N GLY A 104 8.01 -2.96 21.88
CA GLY A 104 7.78 -4.41 21.90
C GLY A 104 8.13 -5.09 20.60
N PHE A 105 8.05 -4.41 19.46
CA PHE A 105 8.44 -4.94 18.17
C PHE A 105 9.95 -4.86 17.93
N PHE A 106 10.56 -3.70 18.18
CA PHE A 106 12.00 -3.46 17.97
C PHE A 106 12.86 -3.78 19.20
N GLY A 107 12.27 -4.13 20.35
CA GLY A 107 13.00 -4.45 21.58
C GLY A 107 13.50 -5.89 21.62
N GLU A 108 14.65 -6.11 22.29
CA GLU A 108 15.27 -7.44 22.45
C GLU A 108 14.47 -8.40 23.33
N SER A 109 13.57 -7.91 24.18
CA SER A 109 12.77 -8.69 25.13
C SER A 109 11.26 -8.52 24.94
N GLY A 110 10.60 -9.57 24.53
CA GLY A 110 9.14 -9.65 24.42
C GLY A 110 8.66 -11.10 24.23
N PRO A 111 7.36 -11.41 24.46
CA PRO A 111 6.86 -12.78 24.30
C PRO A 111 7.15 -13.30 22.88
N ALA A 112 7.64 -14.52 22.77
CA ALA A 112 7.92 -15.15 21.49
C ALA A 112 6.65 -15.23 20.66
N VAL A 113 6.73 -14.82 19.38
CA VAL A 113 5.71 -15.15 18.39
C VAL A 113 5.84 -16.65 18.16
N LYS A 114 4.83 -17.45 18.51
CA LYS A 114 4.84 -18.89 18.23
C LYS A 114 4.85 -19.07 16.71
N PRO A 115 5.78 -19.86 16.15
CA PRO A 115 5.72 -20.23 14.74
C PRO A 115 4.38 -20.89 14.48
N LEU A 116 3.66 -20.45 13.45
CA LEU A 116 2.48 -21.16 12.97
C LEU A 116 2.95 -22.53 12.44
N SER A 117 2.45 -23.60 13.06
CA SER A 117 2.70 -24.96 12.64
C SER A 117 2.19 -25.19 11.22
N GLY A 118 3.08 -25.40 10.25
CA GLY A 118 2.69 -25.83 8.92
C GLY A 118 3.55 -25.42 7.73
N ALA A 119 4.44 -24.45 7.87
CA ALA A 119 5.39 -24.10 6.80
C ALA A 119 6.75 -23.82 7.42
N VAL A 120 7.74 -24.55 6.98
CA VAL A 120 9.16 -24.54 7.39
C VAL A 120 9.49 -25.57 8.47
N SER A 121 10.27 -26.58 8.08
CA SER A 121 10.91 -27.55 9.00
C SER A 121 11.69 -26.82 10.10
N PRO A 122 11.62 -27.25 11.36
CA PRO A 122 12.36 -26.62 12.45
C PRO A 122 13.85 -26.95 12.32
N GLY A 123 14.57 -26.14 11.54
CA GLY A 123 16.01 -26.09 11.59
C GLY A 123 16.42 -25.31 12.84
N LYS A 124 17.03 -25.99 13.78
CA LYS A 124 17.76 -25.51 14.97
C LYS A 124 17.32 -24.16 15.52
N ALA A 125 16.59 -24.16 16.63
CA ALA A 125 16.37 -22.99 17.45
C ALA A 125 17.71 -22.32 17.76
N LEU A 126 18.04 -21.26 17.02
CA LEU A 126 19.17 -20.40 17.32
C LEU A 126 18.77 -19.54 18.53
N HIS A 127 19.71 -19.38 19.45
CA HIS A 127 19.60 -18.54 20.64
C HIS A 127 19.58 -17.06 20.22
N GLY A 128 18.44 -16.61 19.69
CA GLY A 128 18.18 -15.24 19.26
C GLY A 128 16.75 -14.84 19.63
N GLY A 129 16.56 -13.61 20.07
CA GLY A 129 15.23 -13.10 20.42
C GLY A 129 14.26 -13.08 19.23
N ARG A 130 13.05 -12.49 19.43
CA ARG A 130 11.97 -12.41 18.46
C ARG A 130 12.42 -11.96 17.06
N GLN A 131 13.34 -10.99 16.97
CA GLN A 131 13.80 -10.44 15.69
C GLN A 131 14.58 -11.47 14.86
N ALA A 132 15.38 -12.31 15.49
CA ALA A 132 16.06 -13.40 14.80
C ALA A 132 15.05 -14.39 14.20
N ALA A 133 14.00 -14.75 14.95
CA ALA A 133 12.94 -15.64 14.45
C ALA A 133 12.12 -15.00 13.31
N LEU A 134 11.89 -13.69 13.34
CA LEU A 134 11.26 -12.97 12.23
C LEU A 134 12.18 -12.91 11.02
N LEU A 135 13.47 -12.64 11.20
CA LEU A 135 14.44 -12.65 10.11
C LEU A 135 14.53 -14.03 9.46
N ASP A 136 14.57 -15.11 10.26
CA ASP A 136 14.57 -16.49 9.75
C ASP A 136 13.31 -16.77 8.93
N THR A 137 12.14 -16.31 9.37
CA THR A 137 10.88 -16.43 8.61
C THR A 137 10.96 -15.65 7.28
N VAL A 138 11.42 -14.41 7.34
CA VAL A 138 11.55 -13.53 6.16
C VAL A 138 12.53 -14.11 5.14
N VAL A 139 13.69 -14.58 5.60
CA VAL A 139 14.70 -15.22 4.74
C VAL A 139 14.17 -16.54 4.17
N GLY A 140 13.46 -17.35 4.95
CA GLY A 140 12.84 -18.57 4.49
C GLY A 140 11.84 -18.34 3.35
N CYS A 141 10.99 -17.32 3.47
CA CYS A 141 10.06 -16.91 2.41
C CYS A 141 10.80 -16.45 1.15
N LEU A 142 11.86 -15.65 1.31
CA LEU A 142 12.68 -15.19 0.19
C LEU A 142 13.33 -16.37 -0.55
N GLU A 143 13.92 -17.33 0.17
CA GLU A 143 14.57 -18.49 -0.44
C GLU A 143 13.54 -19.41 -1.14
N GLU A 144 12.33 -19.53 -0.62
CA GLU A 144 11.24 -20.26 -1.28
C GLU A 144 10.86 -19.59 -2.61
N LEU A 145 10.73 -18.25 -2.63
CA LEU A 145 10.51 -17.50 -3.87
C LEU A 145 11.68 -17.68 -4.85
N ARG A 146 12.93 -17.56 -4.39
CA ARG A 146 14.13 -17.78 -5.22
C ARG A 146 14.24 -19.21 -5.79
N GLY A 147 13.63 -20.16 -5.12
CA GLY A 147 13.50 -21.53 -5.63
C GLY A 147 12.44 -21.71 -6.73
N SER A 148 11.50 -20.74 -6.83
CA SER A 148 10.33 -20.83 -7.71
C SER A 148 10.36 -19.84 -8.88
N TYR A 149 11.20 -18.81 -8.82
CA TYR A 149 11.32 -17.72 -9.77
C TYR A 149 12.77 -17.55 -10.24
N ASP A 150 12.95 -17.02 -11.46
CA ASP A 150 14.28 -16.75 -12.02
C ASP A 150 14.95 -15.55 -11.32
N ALA A 151 14.13 -14.60 -10.84
CA ALA A 151 14.58 -13.43 -10.09
C ALA A 151 13.57 -13.04 -9.01
N VAL A 152 14.07 -12.49 -7.89
CA VAL A 152 13.24 -11.86 -6.85
C VAL A 152 13.71 -10.44 -6.61
N ILE A 153 12.82 -9.46 -6.80
CA ILE A 153 13.10 -8.05 -6.56
C ILE A 153 12.57 -7.68 -5.19
N CYS A 154 13.50 -7.46 -4.27
CA CYS A 154 13.19 -7.11 -2.88
C CYS A 154 13.05 -5.60 -2.73
N GLU A 155 12.05 -5.14 -2.00
CA GLU A 155 11.89 -3.75 -1.59
C GLU A 155 12.26 -3.58 -0.13
N GLY A 156 13.12 -2.60 0.17
CA GLY A 156 13.44 -2.18 1.52
C GLY A 156 12.36 -1.27 2.14
N ALA A 157 12.51 -0.96 3.41
CA ALA A 157 11.65 0.00 4.12
C ALA A 157 12.49 1.12 4.74
N GLY A 158 12.02 2.38 4.63
CA GLY A 158 12.78 3.54 5.11
C GLY A 158 14.14 3.66 4.43
N SER A 159 15.19 3.86 5.23
CA SER A 159 16.59 3.92 4.80
C SER A 159 17.40 2.79 5.42
N PRO A 160 18.34 2.17 4.70
CA PRO A 160 19.28 1.20 5.30
C PRO A 160 20.24 1.85 6.31
N ALA A 161 20.34 3.18 6.29
CA ALA A 161 21.18 3.96 7.22
C ALA A 161 20.46 4.36 8.52
N GLU A 162 19.33 3.73 8.87
CA GLU A 162 18.70 3.86 10.20
C GLU A 162 19.54 3.12 11.25
N ILE A 163 20.69 3.71 11.59
CA ILE A 163 21.73 3.09 12.46
C ILE A 163 21.21 2.66 13.82
N ASN A 164 20.21 3.37 14.35
CA ASN A 164 19.53 3.06 15.61
C ASN A 164 18.66 1.80 15.53
N LEU A 165 18.25 1.37 14.34
CA LEU A 165 17.42 0.18 14.10
C LEU A 165 18.21 -0.99 13.47
N ARG A 166 19.52 -0.81 13.22
CA ARG A 166 20.34 -1.77 12.46
C ARG A 166 20.32 -3.19 13.05
N ARG A 167 20.34 -3.32 14.39
CA ARG A 167 20.33 -4.64 15.08
C ARG A 167 19.01 -5.39 14.90
N THR A 168 17.94 -4.70 14.60
CA THR A 168 16.58 -5.25 14.44
C THR A 168 16.09 -5.20 13.01
N ASP A 169 16.96 -4.84 12.08
CA ASP A 169 16.64 -4.73 10.66
C ASP A 169 16.39 -6.11 10.03
N ILE A 170 15.17 -6.33 9.60
CA ILE A 170 14.72 -7.54 8.91
C ILE A 170 14.23 -7.26 7.48
N VAL A 171 14.51 -6.04 6.93
CA VAL A 171 13.92 -5.60 5.66
C VAL A 171 14.93 -4.95 4.71
N ASN A 172 16.02 -4.40 5.21
CA ASN A 172 17.10 -3.79 4.41
C ASN A 172 18.37 -4.66 4.47
N MET A 173 19.40 -4.19 5.20
CA MET A 173 20.68 -4.89 5.23
C MET A 173 20.63 -6.23 5.97
N GLY A 174 19.63 -6.44 6.85
CA GLY A 174 19.39 -7.75 7.48
C GLY A 174 19.14 -8.85 6.44
N ILE A 175 18.22 -8.60 5.51
CA ILE A 175 17.93 -9.51 4.39
C ILE A 175 19.10 -9.55 3.40
N ALA A 176 19.64 -8.37 3.04
CA ALA A 176 20.72 -8.28 2.08
C ALA A 176 21.92 -9.13 2.49
N ARG A 177 22.31 -9.10 3.76
CA ARG A 177 23.40 -9.95 4.29
C ARG A 177 23.04 -11.43 4.31
N ALA A 178 21.85 -11.75 4.82
CA ALA A 178 21.43 -13.14 4.97
C ALA A 178 21.34 -13.86 3.62
N ALA A 179 20.82 -13.19 2.59
CA ALA A 179 20.62 -13.75 1.24
C ALA A 179 21.68 -13.29 0.23
N ARG A 180 22.71 -12.52 0.65
CA ARG A 180 23.77 -11.95 -0.17
C ARG A 180 23.24 -11.19 -1.41
N LEU A 181 22.22 -10.37 -1.19
CA LEU A 181 21.62 -9.56 -2.25
C LEU A 181 22.46 -8.31 -2.56
N PRO A 182 22.68 -7.97 -3.82
CA PRO A 182 23.15 -6.64 -4.18
C PRO A 182 22.09 -5.60 -3.81
N VAL A 183 22.52 -4.42 -3.38
CA VAL A 183 21.62 -3.35 -2.91
C VAL A 183 21.78 -2.14 -3.83
N LEU A 184 20.66 -1.70 -4.40
CA LEU A 184 20.52 -0.47 -5.18
C LEU A 184 19.80 0.58 -4.32
N VAL A 185 20.41 1.74 -4.13
CA VAL A 185 19.82 2.81 -3.32
C VAL A 185 19.14 3.86 -4.20
N VAL A 186 17.86 4.05 -4.04
CA VAL A 186 17.05 5.06 -4.73
C VAL A 186 17.03 6.35 -3.93
N GLY A 187 17.32 7.48 -4.59
CA GLY A 187 17.27 8.82 -4.00
C GLY A 187 16.30 9.74 -4.71
N ASP A 188 15.51 10.48 -3.95
CA ASP A 188 14.59 11.52 -4.44
C ASP A 188 15.35 12.84 -4.62
N ILE A 189 15.56 13.27 -5.89
CA ILE A 189 16.28 14.51 -6.20
C ILE A 189 15.38 15.75 -6.12
N ASP A 190 14.06 15.59 -6.24
CA ASP A 190 13.10 16.73 -6.24
C ASP A 190 13.11 17.49 -4.89
N ARG A 191 13.54 16.84 -3.81
CA ARG A 191 13.71 17.47 -2.48
C ARG A 191 15.05 18.14 -2.28
N GLY A 192 16.01 17.98 -3.18
CA GLY A 192 17.39 18.45 -3.05
C GLY A 192 18.26 17.56 -2.14
N GLY A 193 19.58 17.73 -2.24
CA GLY A 193 20.55 17.06 -1.38
C GLY A 193 20.76 15.57 -1.67
N VAL A 194 20.38 15.06 -2.84
CA VAL A 194 20.44 13.63 -3.18
C VAL A 194 21.87 13.06 -3.08
N PHE A 195 22.90 13.81 -3.50
CA PHE A 195 24.30 13.38 -3.41
C PHE A 195 24.77 13.19 -1.97
N ALA A 196 24.40 14.14 -1.08
CA ALA A 196 24.68 14.02 0.34
C ALA A 196 23.95 12.83 0.96
N SER A 197 22.70 12.57 0.53
CA SER A 197 21.91 11.43 0.99
C SER A 197 22.52 10.10 0.56
N PHE A 198 23.00 9.97 -0.68
CA PHE A 198 23.69 8.77 -1.17
C PHE A 198 25.00 8.53 -0.44
N PHE A 199 25.85 9.57 -0.34
CA PHE A 199 27.11 9.46 0.36
C PHE A 199 26.91 9.13 1.85
N GLY A 200 26.01 9.87 2.53
CA GLY A 200 25.71 9.65 3.94
C GLY A 200 25.13 8.27 4.22
N THR A 201 24.22 7.80 3.36
CA THR A 201 23.67 6.44 3.45
C THR A 201 24.79 5.40 3.37
N THR A 202 25.70 5.54 2.40
CA THR A 202 26.83 4.62 2.26
C THR A 202 27.78 4.68 3.45
N ALA A 203 28.19 5.88 3.85
CA ALA A 203 29.20 6.11 4.89
C ALA A 203 28.76 5.68 6.30
N LEU A 204 27.44 5.59 6.56
CA LEU A 204 26.88 5.17 7.84
C LEU A 204 26.69 3.64 7.96
N LEU A 205 26.90 2.89 6.87
CA LEU A 205 26.79 1.43 6.90
C LEU A 205 28.07 0.76 7.40
N ALA A 206 27.93 -0.40 8.04
CA ALA A 206 29.07 -1.25 8.40
C ALA A 206 29.82 -1.72 7.14
N PRO A 207 31.14 -2.06 7.27
CA PRO A 207 31.92 -2.49 6.11
C PRO A 207 31.26 -3.62 5.32
N GLU A 208 30.71 -4.62 6.01
CA GLU A 208 30.06 -5.79 5.39
C GLU A 208 28.74 -5.44 4.70
N ASP A 209 28.05 -4.37 5.14
CA ASP A 209 26.86 -3.85 4.49
C ASP A 209 27.24 -3.04 3.25
N GLN A 210 28.33 -2.27 3.34
CA GLN A 210 28.85 -1.49 2.22
C GLN A 210 29.34 -2.37 1.05
N GLU A 211 29.80 -3.59 1.32
CA GLU A 211 30.16 -4.56 0.28
C GLU A 211 28.98 -4.96 -0.60
N LEU A 212 27.77 -4.89 -0.07
CA LEU A 212 26.53 -5.24 -0.79
C LEU A 212 25.88 -4.04 -1.46
N LEU A 213 26.17 -2.80 -1.03
CA LEU A 213 25.64 -1.58 -1.64
C LEU A 213 26.40 -1.32 -2.95
N THR A 214 25.74 -1.62 -4.08
CA THR A 214 26.37 -1.67 -5.41
C THR A 214 26.30 -0.36 -6.16
N GLY A 215 25.31 0.50 -5.88
CA GLY A 215 25.17 1.77 -6.53
C GLY A 215 23.87 2.49 -6.26
N TYR A 216 23.60 3.48 -7.08
CA TYR A 216 22.55 4.46 -6.88
C TYR A 216 21.60 4.52 -8.07
N LEU A 217 20.37 4.98 -7.81
CA LEU A 217 19.40 5.34 -8.82
C LEU A 217 18.76 6.67 -8.41
N VAL A 218 18.91 7.69 -9.24
CA VAL A 218 18.28 8.99 -9.03
C VAL A 218 16.84 8.93 -9.51
N ASN A 219 15.89 9.31 -8.68
CA ASN A 219 14.47 9.31 -9.02
C ASN A 219 13.87 10.71 -8.94
N LYS A 220 12.76 10.91 -9.65
CA LYS A 220 12.00 12.18 -9.72
C LYS A 220 12.80 13.36 -10.28
N PHE A 221 13.67 13.10 -11.23
CA PHE A 221 14.47 14.13 -11.86
C PHE A 221 13.62 15.05 -12.77
N ARG A 222 13.90 16.35 -12.71
CA ARG A 222 13.32 17.36 -13.60
C ARG A 222 14.44 18.18 -14.21
N GLY A 223 14.48 18.24 -15.53
CA GLY A 223 15.44 19.06 -16.26
C GLY A 223 16.32 18.27 -17.20
N ASP A 224 17.49 18.82 -17.53
CA ASP A 224 18.46 18.23 -18.44
C ASP A 224 19.45 17.35 -17.66
N VAL A 225 19.50 16.07 -17.97
CA VAL A 225 20.35 15.07 -17.30
C VAL A 225 21.85 15.41 -17.50
N SER A 226 22.23 16.01 -18.61
CA SER A 226 23.62 16.37 -18.87
C SER A 226 24.22 17.35 -17.84
N LEU A 227 23.36 18.16 -17.19
CA LEU A 227 23.79 19.05 -16.11
C LEU A 227 24.04 18.27 -14.79
N LEU A 228 23.50 17.07 -14.66
CA LEU A 228 23.67 16.22 -13.48
C LEU A 228 24.92 15.31 -13.60
N GLU A 229 25.29 14.92 -14.82
CA GLU A 229 26.37 13.96 -15.10
C GLU A 229 27.68 14.25 -14.35
N PRO A 230 28.23 15.52 -14.33
CA PRO A 230 29.43 15.78 -13.56
C PRO A 230 29.32 15.47 -12.08
N GLY A 231 28.14 15.67 -11.49
CA GLY A 231 27.89 15.34 -10.10
C GLY A 231 27.79 13.82 -9.86
N LEU A 232 27.28 13.07 -10.83
CA LEU A 232 27.23 11.60 -10.78
C LEU A 232 28.66 11.03 -10.86
N ASP A 233 29.51 11.57 -11.71
CA ASP A 233 30.92 11.17 -11.81
C ASP A 233 31.67 11.47 -10.51
N MET A 234 31.49 12.66 -9.92
CA MET A 234 32.09 13.01 -8.63
C MET A 234 31.62 12.04 -7.53
N LEU A 235 30.35 11.68 -7.50
CA LEU A 235 29.82 10.71 -6.53
C LEU A 235 30.46 9.33 -6.72
N LYS A 236 30.62 8.89 -7.97
CA LYS A 236 31.28 7.63 -8.31
C LYS A 236 32.74 7.64 -7.86
N ASP A 237 33.47 8.73 -8.09
CA ASP A 237 34.87 8.89 -7.68
C ASP A 237 35.01 8.85 -6.15
N LEU A 238 34.07 9.47 -5.43
CA LEU A 238 34.03 9.49 -3.98
C LEU A 238 33.66 8.12 -3.35
N THR A 239 32.80 7.36 -4.01
CA THR A 239 32.19 6.15 -3.41
C THR A 239 32.60 4.84 -4.08
N GLY A 240 33.17 4.89 -5.28
CA GLY A 240 33.44 3.72 -6.11
C GLY A 240 32.17 3.03 -6.62
N ARG A 241 31.00 3.67 -6.51
CA ARG A 241 29.69 3.11 -6.84
C ARG A 241 29.05 3.88 -7.99
N ALA A 242 28.57 3.15 -9.01
CA ALA A 242 27.94 3.76 -10.17
C ALA A 242 26.52 4.24 -9.86
N THR A 243 26.03 5.23 -10.63
CA THR A 243 24.60 5.51 -10.76
C THR A 243 24.05 4.71 -11.94
N TYR A 244 23.06 3.85 -11.67
CA TYR A 244 22.47 2.95 -12.65
C TYR A 244 21.33 3.57 -13.45
N GLY A 245 20.98 4.83 -13.18
CA GLY A 245 19.98 5.56 -13.94
C GLY A 245 19.53 6.84 -13.27
N VAL A 246 18.92 7.71 -14.10
CA VAL A 246 18.27 8.96 -13.70
C VAL A 246 16.84 8.93 -14.21
N LEU A 247 15.89 8.61 -13.35
CA LEU A 247 14.49 8.47 -13.72
C LEU A 247 13.79 9.83 -13.68
N PRO A 248 13.16 10.26 -14.78
CA PRO A 248 12.41 11.50 -14.81
C PRO A 248 11.18 11.45 -13.89
N PHE A 249 10.76 12.62 -13.42
CA PHE A 249 9.54 12.75 -12.64
C PHE A 249 8.31 12.34 -13.46
N GLN A 250 7.58 11.36 -13.00
CA GLN A 250 6.36 10.89 -13.66
C GLN A 250 5.14 11.65 -13.12
N HIS A 251 4.42 12.30 -14.02
CA HIS A 251 3.13 12.93 -13.72
C HIS A 251 1.99 11.93 -13.94
N GLY A 252 0.95 12.02 -13.10
CA GLY A 252 -0.28 11.25 -13.30
C GLY A 252 -0.14 9.74 -13.08
N LEU A 253 0.85 9.30 -12.32
CA LEU A 253 0.87 7.93 -11.79
C LEU A 253 -0.21 7.85 -10.71
N GLY A 254 -1.33 7.19 -11.02
CA GLY A 254 -2.37 6.82 -10.06
C GLY A 254 -2.12 5.45 -9.44
N ILE A 255 -0.87 5.15 -9.09
CA ILE A 255 -0.47 3.86 -8.52
C ILE A 255 -0.70 3.90 -7.03
N ASP A 256 -1.11 2.75 -6.47
CA ASP A 256 -1.32 2.53 -5.04
C ASP A 256 -0.14 3.08 -4.22
N GLU A 257 -0.29 4.29 -3.65
CA GLU A 257 0.71 4.87 -2.76
C GLU A 257 0.75 4.04 -1.47
N GLU A 258 1.95 3.68 -1.02
CA GLU A 258 2.15 2.84 0.17
C GLU A 258 1.66 3.54 1.44
N ASP A 259 1.86 4.84 1.52
CA ASP A 259 1.50 5.67 2.67
C ASP A 259 0.36 6.63 2.32
N GLY A 260 -0.87 6.22 2.60
CA GLY A 260 -2.04 7.12 2.62
C GLY A 260 -1.95 8.28 3.62
N LEU A 261 -0.83 8.42 4.32
CA LEU A 261 -0.49 9.54 5.20
C LEU A 261 -0.28 10.87 4.47
N ARG A 262 -0.21 10.86 3.13
CA ARG A 262 -0.18 12.07 2.30
C ARG A 262 -1.53 12.53 1.75
N VAL A 263 -2.63 11.99 2.18
CA VAL A 263 -3.83 12.80 2.33
C VAL A 263 -3.50 13.80 3.44
N SER A 264 -2.67 14.78 3.07
CA SER A 264 -2.16 15.79 3.99
C SER A 264 -3.36 16.53 4.56
N LEU A 265 -3.67 16.27 5.81
CA LEU A 265 -4.62 17.04 6.63
C LEU A 265 -4.19 18.52 6.79
N ARG A 266 -3.21 18.98 6.01
CA ARG A 266 -2.75 20.37 5.97
C ARG A 266 -2.96 20.96 4.57
N GLY A 267 -4.20 21.36 4.30
CA GLY A 267 -4.49 22.53 3.47
C GLY A 267 -4.41 22.41 1.96
N SER A 268 -4.27 21.23 1.37
CA SER A 268 -4.53 21.05 -0.05
C SER A 268 -5.53 19.91 -0.26
N VAL A 269 -6.75 20.28 -0.59
CA VAL A 269 -7.74 19.39 -1.16
C VAL A 269 -7.08 18.77 -2.40
N ARG A 270 -6.72 17.48 -2.33
CA ARG A 270 -6.25 16.77 -3.50
C ARG A 270 -7.48 16.41 -4.31
N GLU A 271 -7.83 17.29 -5.22
CA GLU A 271 -8.87 17.04 -6.19
C GLU A 271 -8.26 16.21 -7.32
N SER A 272 -8.91 15.11 -7.68
CA SER A 272 -8.46 14.31 -8.82
C SER A 272 -8.56 15.14 -10.10
N GLN A 273 -7.57 15.01 -10.98
CA GLN A 273 -7.69 15.52 -12.33
C GLN A 273 -8.70 14.64 -13.07
N THR A 274 -9.70 15.24 -13.67
CA THR A 274 -10.66 14.52 -14.52
C THR A 274 -10.57 14.99 -15.95
N THR A 275 -10.88 14.08 -16.87
CA THR A 275 -11.13 14.42 -18.27
C THR A 275 -12.57 14.92 -18.44
N ALA A 276 -12.88 15.50 -19.60
CA ALA A 276 -14.22 15.98 -19.88
C ALA A 276 -15.26 14.85 -19.70
N PRO A 277 -16.45 15.15 -19.12
CA PRO A 277 -17.51 14.18 -18.97
C PRO A 277 -18.02 13.71 -20.33
N VAL A 278 -18.50 12.46 -20.42
CA VAL A 278 -19.22 11.94 -21.59
C VAL A 278 -20.62 12.58 -21.68
N GLY A 279 -21.26 12.80 -20.52
CA GLY A 279 -22.54 13.50 -20.40
C GLY A 279 -22.36 15.03 -20.26
N GLU A 280 -23.40 15.68 -19.74
CA GLU A 280 -23.39 17.14 -19.57
C GLU A 280 -22.78 17.59 -18.23
N ASP A 281 -22.97 16.78 -17.18
CA ASP A 281 -22.60 17.13 -15.81
C ASP A 281 -21.36 16.36 -15.33
N VAL A 282 -20.63 16.97 -14.42
CA VAL A 282 -19.56 16.35 -13.62
C VAL A 282 -20.16 15.81 -12.33
N LEU A 283 -19.72 14.63 -11.88
CA LEU A 283 -20.02 14.10 -10.55
C LEU A 283 -18.89 14.46 -9.55
N ARG A 284 -19.27 15.06 -8.43
CA ARG A 284 -18.37 15.40 -7.33
C ARG A 284 -18.50 14.38 -6.22
N VAL A 285 -17.41 13.69 -5.94
CA VAL A 285 -17.30 12.69 -4.87
C VAL A 285 -16.47 13.27 -3.75
N ALA A 286 -17.05 13.37 -2.55
CA ALA A 286 -16.34 13.78 -1.34
C ALA A 286 -16.07 12.54 -0.46
N VAL A 287 -14.81 12.29 -0.13
CA VAL A 287 -14.37 11.19 0.73
C VAL A 287 -14.02 11.74 2.10
N CYS A 288 -14.68 11.28 3.16
CA CYS A 288 -14.36 11.69 4.53
C CYS A 288 -12.97 11.21 4.92
N ALA A 289 -12.04 12.13 5.22
CA ALA A 289 -10.66 11.83 5.58
C ALA A 289 -10.56 11.34 7.05
N VAL A 290 -11.23 10.23 7.35
CA VAL A 290 -11.32 9.67 8.71
C VAL A 290 -9.96 9.24 9.25
N PRO A 291 -9.74 9.27 10.58
CA PRO A 291 -8.53 8.75 11.20
C PRO A 291 -8.31 7.27 10.89
N LEU A 292 -7.06 6.87 10.74
CA LEU A 292 -6.68 5.49 10.41
C LEU A 292 -7.39 4.94 9.17
N MET A 293 -7.67 5.82 8.20
CA MET A 293 -8.25 5.44 6.92
C MET A 293 -7.43 4.30 6.30
N SER A 294 -8.11 3.28 5.82
CA SER A 294 -7.52 2.11 5.20
C SER A 294 -8.14 1.85 3.84
N ASN A 295 -7.36 1.28 2.92
CA ASN A 295 -7.81 0.94 1.57
C ASN A 295 -8.48 2.12 0.85
N PHE A 296 -7.91 3.32 1.01
CA PHE A 296 -8.43 4.53 0.34
C PHE A 296 -8.41 4.42 -1.19
N THR A 297 -7.68 3.46 -1.74
CA THR A 297 -7.66 3.10 -3.16
C THR A 297 -9.01 2.63 -3.70
N ASP A 298 -9.99 2.31 -2.84
CA ASP A 298 -11.35 1.99 -3.25
C ASP A 298 -12.00 3.07 -4.15
N VAL A 299 -11.58 4.34 -3.99
CA VAL A 299 -12.12 5.46 -4.78
C VAL A 299 -11.30 5.80 -6.02
N ASP A 300 -10.16 5.13 -6.26
CA ASP A 300 -9.31 5.38 -7.44
C ASP A 300 -10.04 5.03 -8.73
N ALA A 301 -10.85 3.97 -8.70
CA ALA A 301 -11.68 3.59 -9.84
C ALA A 301 -12.76 4.64 -10.16
N LEU A 302 -13.27 5.36 -9.15
CA LEU A 302 -14.16 6.52 -9.37
C LEU A 302 -13.38 7.69 -9.99
N ALA A 303 -12.17 7.96 -9.50
CA ALA A 303 -11.33 9.04 -10.04
C ALA A 303 -10.85 8.78 -11.47
N ALA A 304 -10.80 7.52 -11.90
CA ALA A 304 -10.46 7.12 -13.26
C ALA A 304 -11.60 7.35 -14.27
N GLU A 305 -12.84 7.52 -13.80
CA GLU A 305 -14.00 7.72 -14.66
C GLU A 305 -14.06 9.16 -15.21
N PRO A 306 -14.18 9.37 -16.55
CA PRO A 306 -14.32 10.70 -17.14
C PRO A 306 -15.48 11.48 -16.54
N GLY A 307 -15.23 12.72 -16.12
CA GLY A 307 -16.23 13.59 -15.50
C GLY A 307 -16.50 13.30 -14.02
N VAL A 308 -15.74 12.40 -13.37
CA VAL A 308 -15.82 12.20 -11.94
C VAL A 308 -14.64 12.92 -11.25
N VAL A 309 -14.94 13.74 -10.25
CA VAL A 309 -13.96 14.46 -9.45
C VAL A 309 -14.02 13.95 -8.02
N VAL A 310 -12.94 13.36 -7.53
CA VAL A 310 -12.80 12.84 -6.18
C VAL A 310 -11.96 13.78 -5.34
N ARG A 311 -12.45 14.14 -4.15
CA ARG A 311 -11.69 14.94 -3.17
C ARG A 311 -11.84 14.36 -1.78
N PHE A 312 -10.77 14.49 -0.98
CA PHE A 312 -10.81 14.14 0.44
C PHE A 312 -11.15 15.39 1.27
N VAL A 313 -12.06 15.23 2.23
CA VAL A 313 -12.64 16.34 3.01
C VAL A 313 -12.61 16.02 4.50
N ASP A 314 -12.47 17.06 5.31
CA ASP A 314 -12.43 16.92 6.77
C ASP A 314 -13.40 17.89 7.50
N ARG A 315 -14.24 18.62 6.75
CA ARG A 315 -15.20 19.60 7.26
C ARG A 315 -16.57 19.42 6.63
N ALA A 316 -17.62 19.68 7.41
CA ALA A 316 -19.01 19.50 6.98
C ALA A 316 -19.41 20.42 5.79
N GLU A 317 -18.83 21.62 5.72
CA GLU A 317 -19.09 22.58 4.63
C GLU A 317 -18.66 22.04 3.27
N GLU A 318 -17.63 21.21 3.25
CA GLU A 318 -17.09 20.61 2.02
C GLU A 318 -17.97 19.49 1.44
N LEU A 319 -19.01 19.05 2.18
CA LEU A 319 -19.98 18.08 1.71
C LEU A 319 -21.14 18.70 0.91
N VAL A 320 -21.32 20.03 0.95
CA VAL A 320 -22.53 20.70 0.46
C VAL A 320 -22.71 20.51 -1.05
N ASP A 321 -21.65 20.62 -1.83
CA ASP A 321 -21.69 20.50 -3.30
C ASP A 321 -21.35 19.09 -3.81
N ALA A 322 -21.10 18.13 -2.91
CA ALA A 322 -20.83 16.74 -3.31
C ALA A 322 -22.10 16.05 -3.79
N ASP A 323 -22.02 15.34 -4.91
CA ASP A 323 -23.07 14.48 -5.43
C ASP A 323 -23.09 13.13 -4.70
N LEU A 324 -21.92 12.56 -4.39
CA LEU A 324 -21.72 11.38 -3.55
C LEU A 324 -20.81 11.71 -2.37
N VAL A 325 -21.15 11.24 -1.18
CA VAL A 325 -20.22 11.21 -0.05
C VAL A 325 -19.82 9.78 0.27
N VAL A 326 -18.51 9.52 0.36
CA VAL A 326 -17.96 8.22 0.76
C VAL A 326 -17.41 8.31 2.17
N VAL A 327 -17.87 7.42 3.04
CA VAL A 327 -17.23 7.12 4.33
C VAL A 327 -16.36 5.89 4.12
N PRO A 328 -15.03 6.05 4.03
CA PRO A 328 -14.13 4.99 3.59
C PRO A 328 -13.84 3.97 4.68
N GLY A 329 -13.11 2.92 4.32
CA GLY A 329 -12.56 1.97 5.26
C GLY A 329 -11.65 2.64 6.30
N THR A 330 -11.69 2.13 7.52
CA THR A 330 -10.83 2.57 8.61
C THR A 330 -10.51 1.42 9.54
N ARG A 331 -9.30 1.39 10.06
CA ARG A 331 -8.94 0.46 11.12
C ARG A 331 -9.42 0.91 12.51
N GLY A 332 -9.92 2.10 12.64
CA GLY A 332 -10.40 2.64 13.92
C GLY A 332 -11.87 3.06 13.85
N THR A 333 -12.80 2.12 13.69
CA THR A 333 -14.23 2.39 13.45
C THR A 333 -14.83 3.32 14.51
N VAL A 334 -14.64 3.04 15.79
CA VAL A 334 -15.16 3.91 16.87
C VAL A 334 -14.47 5.27 16.89
N LYS A 335 -13.17 5.32 16.62
CA LYS A 335 -12.41 6.58 16.53
C LYS A 335 -12.87 7.43 15.33
N ALA A 336 -13.15 6.79 14.20
CA ALA A 336 -13.71 7.47 13.03
C ALA A 336 -15.10 8.03 13.31
N LEU A 337 -15.97 7.27 13.98
CA LEU A 337 -17.30 7.72 14.39
C LEU A 337 -17.22 8.95 15.31
N GLN A 338 -16.34 8.93 16.31
CA GLN A 338 -16.12 10.09 17.21
C GLN A 338 -15.65 11.31 16.43
N TRP A 339 -14.67 11.12 15.54
CA TRP A 339 -14.12 12.18 14.71
C TRP A 339 -15.19 12.80 13.77
N LEU A 340 -16.06 11.98 13.17
CA LEU A 340 -17.18 12.47 12.35
C LEU A 340 -18.15 13.32 13.16
N ARG A 341 -18.44 12.93 14.41
CA ARG A 341 -19.29 13.69 15.33
C ARG A 341 -18.66 15.02 15.75
N GLU A 342 -17.40 15.00 16.16
CA GLU A 342 -16.65 16.19 16.60
C GLU A 342 -16.54 17.26 15.51
N ARG A 343 -16.53 16.86 14.23
CA ARG A 343 -16.41 17.76 13.08
C ARG A 343 -17.74 18.14 12.43
N GLY A 344 -18.86 17.72 13.00
CA GLY A 344 -20.19 17.98 12.45
C GLY A 344 -20.49 17.23 11.15
N LEU A 345 -19.59 16.32 10.72
CA LEU A 345 -19.78 15.48 9.54
C LEU A 345 -20.91 14.47 9.74
N ALA A 346 -21.08 13.96 10.97
CA ALA A 346 -22.17 13.04 11.32
C ALA A 346 -23.55 13.67 11.05
N ASP A 347 -23.77 14.91 11.50
CA ASP A 347 -25.02 15.63 11.27
C ASP A 347 -25.23 15.97 9.78
N ALA A 348 -24.14 16.28 9.06
CA ALA A 348 -24.20 16.53 7.63
C ALA A 348 -24.57 15.26 6.85
N LEU A 349 -24.04 14.09 7.23
CA LEU A 349 -24.40 12.78 6.65
C LEU A 349 -25.87 12.44 6.94
N ALA A 350 -26.34 12.65 8.17
CA ALA A 350 -27.73 12.43 8.55
C ALA A 350 -28.71 13.29 7.73
N ARG A 351 -28.40 14.59 7.56
CA ARG A 351 -29.21 15.50 6.70
C ARG A 351 -29.20 15.03 5.25
N ARG A 352 -28.05 14.64 4.70
CA ARG A 352 -27.95 14.11 3.33
C ARG A 352 -28.84 12.88 3.11
N ALA A 353 -28.77 11.93 4.06
CA ALA A 353 -29.58 10.72 4.00
C ALA A 353 -31.09 11.06 4.03
N ALA A 354 -31.51 11.98 4.91
CA ALA A 354 -32.90 12.43 5.00
C ALA A 354 -33.37 13.17 3.73
N GLU A 355 -32.47 13.86 3.02
CA GLU A 355 -32.70 14.54 1.75
C GLU A 355 -32.64 13.60 0.54
N GLY A 356 -32.36 12.29 0.74
CA GLY A 356 -32.20 11.32 -0.35
C GLY A 356 -30.91 11.50 -1.14
N ARG A 357 -29.90 12.21 -0.62
CA ARG A 357 -28.62 12.45 -1.30
C ARG A 357 -27.64 11.29 -1.07
N PRO A 358 -26.87 10.89 -2.10
CA PRO A 358 -26.03 9.71 -2.07
C PRO A 358 -24.97 9.68 -0.97
N VAL A 359 -24.90 8.54 -0.23
CA VAL A 359 -23.86 8.21 0.76
C VAL A 359 -23.46 6.76 0.58
N LEU A 360 -22.14 6.48 0.50
CA LEU A 360 -21.58 5.14 0.47
C LEU A 360 -20.67 4.91 1.67
N GLY A 361 -20.92 3.86 2.45
CA GLY A 361 -20.02 3.38 3.50
C GLY A 361 -19.28 2.13 3.05
N ILE A 362 -17.94 2.13 3.19
CA ILE A 362 -17.10 0.97 2.85
C ILE A 362 -16.42 0.45 4.11
N CYS A 363 -16.53 -0.85 4.40
CA CYS A 363 -15.91 -1.54 5.52
C CYS A 363 -16.16 -0.81 6.86
N GLY A 364 -15.16 -0.23 7.50
CA GLY A 364 -15.34 0.58 8.71
C GLY A 364 -16.34 1.74 8.53
N GLY A 365 -16.39 2.34 7.33
CA GLY A 365 -17.39 3.35 6.97
C GLY A 365 -18.81 2.80 6.95
N PHE A 366 -19.02 1.60 6.42
CA PHE A 366 -20.31 0.90 6.48
C PHE A 366 -20.73 0.63 7.93
N GLN A 367 -19.80 0.17 8.76
CA GLN A 367 -20.06 -0.10 10.17
C GLN A 367 -20.45 1.18 10.94
N VAL A 368 -19.84 2.31 10.65
CA VAL A 368 -20.17 3.62 11.24
C VAL A 368 -21.59 4.07 10.88
N LEU A 369 -22.06 3.77 9.65
CA LEU A 369 -23.42 4.10 9.21
C LEU A 369 -24.51 3.27 9.91
N GLY A 370 -24.16 2.16 10.56
CA GLY A 370 -25.07 1.27 11.29
C GLY A 370 -25.70 1.91 12.53
N GLU A 371 -26.62 1.17 13.17
CA GLU A 371 -27.30 1.58 14.42
C GLU A 371 -26.39 1.45 15.64
N ARG A 372 -25.60 0.37 15.72
CA ARG A 372 -24.84 0.00 16.93
C ARG A 372 -23.54 -0.73 16.56
N ILE A 373 -22.49 -0.42 17.30
CA ILE A 373 -21.18 -1.06 17.20
C ILE A 373 -20.82 -1.60 18.58
N GLU A 374 -20.51 -2.91 18.65
CA GLU A 374 -20.01 -3.58 19.86
C GLU A 374 -18.55 -3.98 19.60
N ASP A 375 -17.60 -3.28 20.23
CA ASP A 375 -16.16 -3.44 19.96
C ASP A 375 -15.35 -3.62 21.26
N ASP A 376 -15.15 -4.88 21.61
CA ASP A 376 -14.26 -5.33 22.68
C ASP A 376 -12.89 -5.81 22.15
N VAL A 377 -12.66 -5.71 20.82
CA VAL A 377 -11.50 -6.29 20.13
C VAL A 377 -10.48 -5.22 19.75
N GLU A 378 -10.88 -4.22 18.97
CA GLU A 378 -9.99 -3.19 18.46
C GLU A 378 -9.93 -1.96 19.38
N SER A 379 -11.04 -1.24 19.54
CA SER A 379 -11.07 -0.03 20.36
C SER A 379 -11.27 -0.31 21.84
N ARG A 380 -11.88 -1.46 22.15
CA ARG A 380 -12.32 -1.85 23.52
C ARG A 380 -13.25 -0.83 24.16
N ALA A 381 -14.01 -0.10 23.32
CA ALA A 381 -14.96 0.92 23.77
C ALA A 381 -16.29 0.31 24.27
N GLY A 382 -16.44 -1.01 24.17
CA GLY A 382 -17.72 -1.67 24.42
C GLY A 382 -18.74 -1.34 23.34
N ALA A 383 -19.97 -1.10 23.76
CA ALA A 383 -21.07 -0.79 22.86
C ALA A 383 -21.25 0.73 22.68
N VAL A 384 -21.28 1.18 21.44
CA VAL A 384 -21.52 2.58 21.05
C VAL A 384 -22.62 2.64 19.99
N ASP A 385 -23.42 3.70 19.99
CA ASP A 385 -24.40 3.92 18.93
C ASP A 385 -23.70 4.45 17.69
N GLY A 386 -24.02 3.87 16.51
CA GLY A 386 -23.57 4.34 15.21
C GLY A 386 -24.30 5.61 14.75
N LEU A 387 -24.33 5.87 13.44
CA LEU A 387 -25.08 7.00 12.88
C LEU A 387 -26.55 6.67 12.60
N GLY A 388 -26.95 5.39 12.63
CA GLY A 388 -28.33 4.94 12.43
C GLY A 388 -28.89 5.20 11.03
N LEU A 389 -28.01 5.30 10.02
CA LEU A 389 -28.42 5.54 8.64
C LEU A 389 -28.74 4.23 7.90
N LEU A 390 -28.23 3.11 8.39
CA LEU A 390 -28.49 1.76 7.90
C LEU A 390 -28.96 0.87 9.05
N PRO A 391 -29.92 -0.04 8.83
CA PRO A 391 -30.42 -0.98 9.84
C PRO A 391 -29.44 -2.13 10.07
N VAL A 392 -28.27 -1.80 10.64
CA VAL A 392 -27.14 -2.70 10.81
C VAL A 392 -26.59 -2.59 12.23
N ARG A 393 -26.37 -3.75 12.85
CA ARG A 393 -25.65 -3.88 14.12
C ARG A 393 -24.35 -4.61 13.88
N VAL A 394 -23.26 -4.08 14.38
CA VAL A 394 -21.93 -4.63 14.16
C VAL A 394 -21.36 -5.13 15.47
N ARG A 395 -20.90 -6.38 15.49
CA ARG A 395 -20.13 -6.93 16.61
C ARG A 395 -18.73 -7.32 16.14
N PHE A 396 -17.71 -6.86 16.86
CA PHE A 396 -16.33 -7.19 16.57
C PHE A 396 -15.97 -8.56 17.14
N GLU A 397 -15.50 -9.44 16.26
CA GLU A 397 -15.03 -10.78 16.58
C GLU A 397 -13.50 -10.81 16.62
N ARG A 398 -12.93 -11.75 17.42
CA ARG A 398 -11.48 -11.91 17.48
C ARG A 398 -10.90 -12.45 16.18
N GLU A 399 -11.64 -13.33 15.53
CA GLU A 399 -11.29 -13.85 14.21
C GLU A 399 -11.56 -12.78 13.16
N LYS A 400 -10.59 -12.56 12.29
CA LYS A 400 -10.66 -11.56 11.22
C LYS A 400 -11.19 -12.21 9.95
N THR A 401 -12.20 -11.63 9.34
CA THR A 401 -12.68 -12.03 8.03
C THR A 401 -11.65 -11.60 6.99
N LEU A 402 -11.14 -12.57 6.23
CA LEU A 402 -10.23 -12.39 5.09
C LEU A 402 -10.80 -13.21 3.96
N ALA A 403 -11.42 -12.57 2.97
CA ALA A 403 -12.10 -13.25 1.87
C ALA A 403 -11.95 -12.49 0.56
N ARG A 404 -12.15 -13.19 -0.56
CA ARG A 404 -12.32 -12.62 -1.90
C ARG A 404 -13.68 -13.06 -2.44
N PRO A 405 -14.75 -12.40 -2.03
CA PRO A 405 -16.08 -12.72 -2.50
C PRO A 405 -16.30 -12.32 -3.95
N VAL A 406 -17.18 -13.07 -4.60
CA VAL A 406 -17.76 -12.77 -5.91
C VAL A 406 -19.26 -12.78 -5.76
N GLY A 407 -19.95 -11.79 -6.29
CA GLY A 407 -21.40 -11.67 -6.20
C GLY A 407 -21.97 -10.84 -7.31
N GLU A 408 -23.23 -10.48 -7.18
CA GLU A 408 -23.98 -9.64 -8.13
C GLU A 408 -24.67 -8.49 -7.37
N ALA A 409 -24.54 -7.28 -7.91
CA ALA A 409 -25.30 -6.13 -7.43
C ALA A 409 -25.59 -5.18 -8.61
N LEU A 410 -26.75 -4.53 -8.58
CA LEU A 410 -27.22 -3.64 -9.65
C LEU A 410 -27.22 -4.30 -11.04
N GLY A 411 -27.41 -5.64 -11.09
CA GLY A 411 -27.42 -6.44 -12.33
C GLY A 411 -26.03 -6.70 -12.92
N GLU A 412 -24.97 -6.46 -12.17
CA GLU A 412 -23.59 -6.60 -12.62
C GLU A 412 -22.79 -7.53 -11.69
N LEU A 413 -21.88 -8.29 -12.28
CA LEU A 413 -20.94 -9.13 -11.53
C LEU A 413 -19.90 -8.25 -10.82
N VAL A 414 -19.62 -8.57 -9.57
CA VAL A 414 -18.69 -7.82 -8.72
C VAL A 414 -17.75 -8.78 -8.02
N GLU A 415 -16.47 -8.49 -8.09
CA GLU A 415 -15.45 -9.09 -7.24
C GLU A 415 -14.99 -8.07 -6.21
N GLY A 416 -14.67 -8.53 -5.01
CA GLY A 416 -14.15 -7.68 -3.94
C GLY A 416 -13.25 -8.46 -3.00
N TYR A 417 -12.80 -7.81 -1.94
CA TYR A 417 -12.12 -8.47 -0.84
C TYR A 417 -12.55 -7.88 0.50
N GLU A 418 -12.52 -8.71 1.54
CA GLU A 418 -12.94 -8.36 2.89
C GLU A 418 -11.79 -8.48 3.87
N ILE A 419 -11.60 -7.43 4.68
CA ILE A 419 -10.56 -7.36 5.71
C ILE A 419 -11.14 -6.66 6.95
N HIS A 420 -11.84 -7.38 7.80
CA HIS A 420 -12.48 -6.76 8.97
C HIS A 420 -12.67 -7.73 10.15
N HIS A 421 -12.79 -7.18 11.34
CA HIS A 421 -13.17 -7.91 12.55
C HIS A 421 -14.68 -7.80 12.85
N GLY A 422 -15.32 -6.71 12.40
CA GLY A 422 -16.74 -6.47 12.64
C GLY A 422 -17.63 -7.34 11.79
N VAL A 423 -18.51 -8.13 12.39
CA VAL A 423 -19.55 -8.91 11.74
C VAL A 423 -20.86 -8.13 11.81
N ALA A 424 -21.48 -7.91 10.65
CA ALA A 424 -22.72 -7.14 10.52
C ALA A 424 -23.95 -8.05 10.63
N GLU A 425 -24.87 -7.69 11.50
CA GLU A 425 -26.26 -8.19 11.52
C GLU A 425 -27.14 -7.16 10.81
N ILE A 426 -27.67 -7.51 9.64
CA ILE A 426 -28.52 -6.66 8.82
C ILE A 426 -29.98 -6.96 9.19
N THR A 427 -30.70 -5.96 9.74
CA THR A 427 -32.05 -6.11 10.25
C THR A 427 -33.12 -5.59 9.28
N GLY A 428 -32.73 -5.01 8.14
CA GLY A 428 -33.63 -4.44 7.13
C GLY A 428 -32.88 -3.80 5.96
N GLY A 429 -33.61 -3.09 5.11
CA GLY A 429 -33.09 -2.51 3.88
C GLY A 429 -33.10 -3.47 2.71
N GLU A 430 -32.66 -2.99 1.54
CA GLU A 430 -32.46 -3.79 0.34
C GLU A 430 -31.04 -4.37 0.33
N ALA A 431 -30.86 -5.59 -0.15
CA ALA A 431 -29.54 -6.21 -0.25
C ALA A 431 -28.61 -5.40 -1.18
N PHE A 432 -27.36 -5.20 -0.75
CA PHE A 432 -26.32 -4.56 -1.54
C PHE A 432 -24.97 -5.20 -1.22
N LEU A 433 -24.46 -6.05 -2.12
CA LEU A 433 -23.30 -6.92 -1.88
C LEU A 433 -23.50 -7.75 -0.60
N ASP A 434 -22.54 -7.68 0.35
CA ASP A 434 -22.67 -8.31 1.68
C ASP A 434 -23.42 -7.45 2.69
N GLY A 435 -23.76 -6.22 2.32
CA GLY A 435 -24.39 -5.23 3.18
C GLY A 435 -25.81 -4.88 2.76
N CYS A 436 -26.20 -3.62 2.92
CA CYS A 436 -27.54 -3.16 2.59
C CYS A 436 -27.59 -1.73 2.05
N ARG A 437 -28.78 -1.41 1.50
CA ARG A 437 -29.15 -0.08 1.00
C ARG A 437 -30.45 0.38 1.66
N VAL A 438 -30.52 1.65 1.99
CA VAL A 438 -31.76 2.33 2.39
C VAL A 438 -31.85 3.66 1.61
N GLY A 439 -32.78 3.75 0.68
CA GLY A 439 -32.86 4.90 -0.23
C GLY A 439 -31.55 5.11 -1.01
N SER A 440 -30.89 6.25 -0.80
CA SER A 440 -29.62 6.61 -1.44
C SER A 440 -28.42 6.44 -0.49
N VAL A 441 -28.55 5.60 0.54
CA VAL A 441 -27.45 5.24 1.44
C VAL A 441 -27.11 3.78 1.23
N TRP A 442 -25.86 3.48 0.82
CA TRP A 442 -25.33 2.14 0.59
C TRP A 442 -24.21 1.81 1.57
N GLY A 443 -24.10 0.56 1.92
CA GLY A 443 -23.03 0.07 2.75
C GLY A 443 -22.61 -1.35 2.40
N THR A 444 -21.30 -1.61 2.41
CA THR A 444 -20.68 -2.92 2.16
C THR A 444 -19.34 -3.03 2.86
N HIS A 445 -18.90 -4.25 3.22
CA HIS A 445 -17.52 -4.49 3.62
C HIS A 445 -16.55 -4.67 2.44
N TRP A 446 -17.07 -4.89 1.23
CA TRP A 446 -16.25 -5.23 0.09
C TRP A 446 -15.40 -4.05 -0.40
N HIS A 447 -14.10 -4.18 -0.19
CA HIS A 447 -13.09 -3.35 -0.84
C HIS A 447 -12.90 -3.78 -2.29
N GLY A 448 -12.44 -2.86 -3.15
CA GLY A 448 -12.19 -3.13 -4.57
C GLY A 448 -13.44 -3.34 -5.42
N SER A 449 -14.65 -3.33 -4.86
CA SER A 449 -15.89 -3.55 -5.60
C SER A 449 -16.09 -2.58 -6.77
N LEU A 450 -15.65 -1.32 -6.62
CA LEU A 450 -15.72 -0.30 -7.65
C LEU A 450 -14.70 -0.49 -8.80
N GLU A 451 -13.75 -1.40 -8.66
CA GLU A 451 -12.81 -1.77 -9.72
C GLU A 451 -13.51 -2.57 -10.84
N ALA A 452 -14.67 -3.22 -10.55
CA ALA A 452 -15.51 -3.88 -11.54
C ALA A 452 -16.21 -2.85 -12.42
N ASP A 453 -15.80 -2.73 -13.68
CA ASP A 453 -16.21 -1.67 -14.59
C ASP A 453 -17.74 -1.60 -14.81
N GLY A 454 -18.40 -2.76 -14.95
CA GLY A 454 -19.86 -2.87 -15.09
C GLY A 454 -20.57 -2.32 -13.86
N PHE A 455 -20.21 -2.83 -12.69
CA PHE A 455 -20.77 -2.41 -11.41
C PHE A 455 -20.51 -0.92 -11.13
N ARG A 456 -19.28 -0.43 -11.33
CA ARG A 456 -18.96 1.00 -11.17
C ARG A 456 -19.87 1.87 -12.02
N ARG A 457 -20.06 1.52 -13.29
CA ARG A 457 -20.97 2.26 -14.19
C ARG A 457 -22.42 2.22 -13.74
N ALA A 458 -22.92 1.06 -13.30
CA ALA A 458 -24.26 0.93 -12.76
C ALA A 458 -24.45 1.76 -11.49
N PHE A 459 -23.49 1.69 -10.55
CA PHE A 459 -23.50 2.48 -9.33
C PHE A 459 -23.46 3.99 -9.61
N LEU A 460 -22.61 4.46 -10.53
CA LEU A 460 -22.54 5.88 -10.89
C LEU A 460 -23.84 6.39 -11.56
N ARG A 461 -24.58 5.54 -12.30
CA ARG A 461 -25.92 5.90 -12.80
C ARG A 461 -26.92 6.10 -11.66
N GLU A 462 -26.93 5.22 -10.68
CA GLU A 462 -27.77 5.36 -9.47
C GLU A 462 -27.45 6.66 -8.71
N VAL A 463 -26.15 6.92 -8.50
CA VAL A 463 -25.65 8.16 -7.85
C VAL A 463 -26.11 9.40 -8.64
N ALA A 464 -25.92 9.41 -9.97
CA ALA A 464 -26.30 10.52 -10.83
C ALA A 464 -27.81 10.78 -10.77
N ALA A 465 -28.63 9.73 -10.85
CA ALA A 465 -30.08 9.82 -10.75
C ALA A 465 -30.52 10.40 -9.40
N ALA A 466 -29.96 9.90 -8.29
CA ALA A 466 -30.29 10.39 -6.96
C ALA A 466 -29.80 11.83 -6.70
N ALA A 467 -28.68 12.23 -7.32
CA ALA A 467 -28.15 13.61 -7.25
C ALA A 467 -28.79 14.57 -8.26
N GLY A 468 -29.68 14.09 -9.13
CA GLY A 468 -30.31 14.91 -10.16
C GLY A 468 -29.32 15.41 -11.24
N ARG A 469 -28.28 14.61 -11.57
CA ARG A 469 -27.25 14.94 -12.55
C ARG A 469 -27.45 14.23 -13.87
N ARG A 470 -27.18 14.93 -14.98
CA ARG A 470 -27.15 14.37 -16.35
C ARG A 470 -25.74 13.84 -16.66
N PHE A 471 -25.24 12.99 -15.77
CA PHE A 471 -23.95 12.33 -15.90
C PHE A 471 -24.12 10.98 -16.61
N VAL A 472 -23.20 10.67 -17.52
CA VAL A 472 -23.14 9.40 -18.24
C VAL A 472 -21.77 8.77 -18.01
N PRO A 473 -21.69 7.58 -17.37
CA PRO A 473 -20.42 6.87 -17.24
C PRO A 473 -19.88 6.49 -18.62
N SER A 474 -18.56 6.55 -18.79
CA SER A 474 -17.93 6.16 -20.05
C SER A 474 -18.07 4.65 -20.30
N PRO A 475 -18.56 4.23 -21.47
CA PRO A 475 -18.63 2.81 -21.81
C PRO A 475 -17.24 2.18 -22.01
N ASP A 476 -16.24 2.99 -22.34
CA ASP A 476 -14.91 2.57 -22.76
C ASP A 476 -13.87 2.57 -21.62
N THR A 477 -14.20 3.16 -20.47
CA THR A 477 -13.29 3.19 -19.33
C THR A 477 -13.16 1.80 -18.71
N SER A 478 -11.96 1.25 -18.77
CA SER A 478 -11.58 0.03 -18.03
C SER A 478 -10.52 0.35 -17.00
N PHE A 479 -10.86 0.22 -15.72
CA PHE A 479 -9.93 0.50 -14.63
C PHE A 479 -8.75 -0.48 -14.62
N GLY A 480 -9.03 -1.76 -14.93
CA GLY A 480 -7.97 -2.76 -15.05
C GLY A 480 -6.98 -2.44 -16.17
N ALA A 481 -7.47 -1.99 -17.34
CA ALA A 481 -6.61 -1.59 -18.45
C ALA A 481 -5.77 -0.35 -18.12
N LEU A 482 -6.36 0.65 -17.44
CA LEU A 482 -5.63 1.85 -17.00
C LEU A 482 -4.52 1.50 -15.99
N ARG A 483 -4.76 0.55 -15.09
CA ARG A 483 -3.72 0.06 -14.17
C ARG A 483 -2.60 -0.65 -14.91
N GLU A 484 -2.93 -1.52 -15.87
CA GLU A 484 -1.91 -2.20 -16.69
C GLU A 484 -1.07 -1.20 -17.49
N GLU A 485 -1.70 -0.18 -18.09
CA GLU A 485 -0.99 0.90 -18.79
C GLU A 485 -0.01 1.64 -17.86
N GLN A 486 -0.44 1.96 -16.63
CA GLN A 486 0.44 2.61 -15.66
C GLN A 486 1.62 1.72 -15.26
N LEU A 487 1.40 0.42 -15.07
CA LEU A 487 2.47 -0.53 -14.78
C LEU A 487 3.41 -0.68 -15.99
N ASP A 488 2.87 -0.65 -17.20
CA ASP A 488 3.67 -0.65 -18.43
C ASP A 488 4.56 0.60 -18.53
N ARG A 489 4.03 1.78 -18.21
CA ARG A 489 4.82 3.03 -18.12
C ARG A 489 5.94 2.95 -17.09
N LEU A 490 5.78 2.19 -15.99
CA LEU A 490 6.88 1.96 -15.04
C LEU A 490 7.96 1.06 -15.63
N GLY A 491 7.58 0.06 -16.43
CA GLY A 491 8.53 -0.76 -17.18
C GLY A 491 9.33 0.09 -18.17
N ASP A 492 8.65 0.95 -18.94
CA ASP A 492 9.27 1.90 -19.89
C ASP A 492 10.25 2.82 -19.16
N LEU A 493 9.86 3.33 -17.99
CA LEU A 493 10.71 4.22 -17.18
C LEU A 493 12.06 3.56 -16.82
N ILE A 494 12.07 2.27 -16.49
CA ILE A 494 13.31 1.53 -16.22
C ILE A 494 14.07 1.25 -17.53
N GLU A 495 13.38 0.79 -18.56
CA GLU A 495 13.98 0.40 -19.84
C GLU A 495 14.67 1.58 -20.55
N GLU A 496 14.08 2.78 -20.49
CA GLU A 496 14.57 3.96 -21.18
C GLU A 496 15.60 4.78 -20.38
N HIS A 497 15.58 4.69 -19.04
CA HIS A 497 16.34 5.61 -18.17
C HIS A 497 17.29 4.93 -17.19
N ALA A 498 17.40 3.61 -17.21
CA ALA A 498 18.35 2.87 -16.38
C ALA A 498 19.32 2.04 -17.25
N ASP A 499 20.52 1.77 -16.73
CA ASP A 499 21.45 0.80 -17.31
C ASP A 499 20.94 -0.62 -17.03
N THR A 500 20.03 -1.08 -17.90
CA THR A 500 19.36 -2.37 -17.77
C THR A 500 20.32 -3.55 -17.84
N ASP A 501 21.40 -3.45 -18.62
CA ASP A 501 22.42 -4.50 -18.70
C ASP A 501 23.20 -4.62 -17.38
N ALA A 502 23.52 -3.50 -16.76
CA ALA A 502 24.16 -3.50 -15.46
C ALA A 502 23.21 -3.99 -14.34
N LEU A 503 21.94 -3.59 -14.37
CA LEU A 503 20.94 -4.09 -13.42
C LEU A 503 20.76 -5.60 -13.56
N TRP A 504 20.72 -6.13 -14.79
CA TRP A 504 20.63 -7.57 -15.02
C TRP A 504 21.82 -8.31 -14.46
N ARG A 505 23.05 -7.81 -14.71
CA ARG A 505 24.27 -8.40 -14.13
C ARG A 505 24.23 -8.42 -12.59
N LEU A 506 23.72 -7.38 -11.95
CA LEU A 506 23.56 -7.38 -10.49
C LEU A 506 22.57 -8.46 -10.02
N ILE A 507 21.43 -8.57 -10.69
CA ILE A 507 20.39 -9.57 -10.36
C ILE A 507 20.93 -10.99 -10.50
N GLU A 508 21.64 -11.27 -11.58
CA GLU A 508 22.13 -12.61 -11.92
C GLU A 508 23.39 -13.01 -11.13
N SER A 509 24.34 -12.08 -11.01
CA SER A 509 25.69 -12.35 -10.50
C SER A 509 25.94 -11.86 -9.08
N GLY A 510 25.03 -11.05 -8.52
CA GLY A 510 25.20 -10.45 -7.18
C GLY A 510 26.10 -9.21 -7.16
N ALA A 511 26.49 -8.80 -5.97
CA ALA A 511 27.34 -7.62 -5.78
C ALA A 511 28.76 -7.86 -6.30
N PRO A 512 29.36 -6.89 -7.02
CA PRO A 512 30.74 -6.98 -7.45
C PRO A 512 31.69 -6.98 -6.23
N SER A 513 32.79 -7.69 -6.33
CA SER A 513 33.83 -7.69 -5.30
C SER A 513 34.69 -6.42 -5.35
N GLY A 514 35.26 -6.03 -4.22
CA GLY A 514 36.26 -4.95 -4.13
C GLY A 514 35.69 -3.54 -4.12
N LEU A 515 34.40 -3.37 -3.79
CA LEU A 515 33.83 -2.04 -3.54
C LEU A 515 34.56 -1.36 -2.37
N PRO A 516 34.98 -0.08 -2.51
CA PRO A 516 35.75 0.61 -1.48
C PRO A 516 34.89 0.86 -0.24
N PHE A 517 35.54 0.75 0.93
CA PHE A 517 34.95 1.18 2.20
C PHE A 517 34.96 2.71 2.30
N ILE A 518 33.84 3.28 2.66
CA ILE A 518 33.66 4.72 2.86
C ILE A 518 33.52 4.98 4.37
N PRO A 519 34.51 5.70 4.98
CA PRO A 519 34.42 6.02 6.39
C PRO A 519 33.30 7.04 6.68
N PRO A 520 32.81 7.13 7.94
CA PRO A 520 33.35 6.47 9.13
C PRO A 520 32.89 5.03 9.33
N GLY A 521 31.90 4.55 8.59
CA GLY A 521 31.23 3.30 8.88
C GLY A 521 30.15 3.43 9.97
N ALA A 522 29.48 2.32 10.30
CA ALA A 522 28.49 2.30 11.36
C ALA A 522 29.15 2.58 12.72
N PRO A 523 28.48 3.33 13.61
CA PRO A 523 28.94 3.46 15.00
C PRO A 523 28.96 2.09 15.69
N ALA A 524 29.87 1.90 16.63
CA ALA A 524 30.09 0.66 17.36
C ALA A 524 28.89 0.28 18.27
#